data_bece1ac7a13714499c5a2a9559ef5b14
#
_entry.id   bece1ac7a13714499c5a2a9559ef5b14
#
_cell.length_a   1.000
_cell.length_b   1.000
_cell.length_c   1.000
_cell.angle_alpha   90.00
_cell.angle_beta   90.00
_cell.angle_gamma   90.00
#
_symmetry.space_group_name_H-M   'P 1'
#
loop_
_entity.id
_entity.type
_entity.pdbx_description
1 polymer ?
#
loop_
_entity_poly.entity_id
_entity_poly.type
_entity_poly.pdbx_seq_one_letter_code
_entity_poly.pdbx_strand_id
1 'polypeptide(L)'
;MLSKRVQVLSESMTLAITELANTLKAKGEDIISFSAGEPDFDTPQIIKDAAIKAIQEGCGHYVNVVGIAKVLQAVQYKLKRDNNLHYETSEIITNVGAKHTLFECIQCLVDEGDEVIIPSPCWVSYPEMVKYSGGKPVFIQGVEENGFKITAKDLEQAITPKTKLFMLNYPNNPIGHIYTKNELKEFTKVLEGTKIMVLSDEMYEKLRYDNAEFVAFASISEDSLQRTVTINGLSKCGAMPGWRFGYMASKNHELNAAVKRLQGQSTGNITTIVQHAAIPALLGEADGDVAFMQNEFQKRRDKACELISKIKGLSVYKPQGAFYLFVNIKDIEKDSMKFCQRLLEQEKVAVVPGVGFGLDGYFRLSYATNLENIVKGIERIERFVRNYR
;
A
#
# COMPACT_ATOMS: atom_id res chain seq x y z
N MET A 1 9.22 31.85 -4.85
CA MET A 1 9.05 31.43 -3.45
C MET A 1 8.04 30.29 -3.44
N LEU A 2 8.40 29.12 -2.88
CA LEU A 2 7.51 27.94 -2.84
C LEU A 2 6.42 28.11 -1.78
N SER A 3 5.26 27.43 -1.97
CA SER A 3 4.21 27.40 -0.98
C SER A 3 4.66 26.65 0.29
N LYS A 4 4.19 27.06 1.48
CA LYS A 4 4.50 26.38 2.75
C LYS A 4 4.15 24.91 2.72
N ARG A 5 3.02 24.52 2.07
CA ARG A 5 2.56 23.14 1.95
C ARG A 5 3.55 22.21 1.25
N VAL A 6 4.29 22.72 0.25
CA VAL A 6 5.29 21.90 -0.47
C VAL A 6 6.60 21.81 0.33
N GLN A 7 6.92 22.86 1.11
CA GLN A 7 8.17 22.90 1.88
C GLN A 7 8.22 21.89 3.04
N VAL A 8 7.08 21.39 3.51
CA VAL A 8 7.02 20.38 4.58
C VAL A 8 7.20 18.95 4.09
N LEU A 9 7.19 18.74 2.77
CA LEU A 9 7.32 17.40 2.18
C LEU A 9 8.77 16.94 2.17
N SER A 10 8.98 15.71 2.61
CA SER A 10 10.26 15.01 2.48
C SER A 10 10.29 14.19 1.19
N GLU A 11 11.48 14.01 0.62
CA GLU A 11 11.66 13.10 -0.52
C GLU A 11 11.38 11.65 -0.11
N SER A 12 10.79 10.89 -1.04
CA SER A 12 10.52 9.47 -0.80
C SER A 12 11.81 8.66 -0.81
N MET A 13 12.23 8.19 0.35
CA MET A 13 13.42 7.34 0.51
C MET A 13 13.37 6.07 -0.37
N THR A 14 12.19 5.47 -0.52
CA THR A 14 12.00 4.31 -1.40
C THR A 14 12.30 4.64 -2.86
N LEU A 15 11.85 5.80 -3.35
CA LEU A 15 12.12 6.24 -4.72
C LEU A 15 13.58 6.59 -4.91
N ALA A 16 14.19 7.30 -3.97
CA ALA A 16 15.61 7.69 -4.03
C ALA A 16 16.54 6.46 -4.12
N ILE A 17 16.29 5.43 -3.30
CA ILE A 17 17.10 4.18 -3.35
C ILE A 17 16.86 3.41 -4.65
N THR A 18 15.63 3.38 -5.15
CA THR A 18 15.31 2.71 -6.42
C THR A 18 16.01 3.42 -7.59
N GLU A 19 16.00 4.74 -7.61
CA GLU A 19 16.68 5.54 -8.63
C GLU A 19 18.19 5.36 -8.57
N LEU A 20 18.78 5.37 -7.37
CA LEU A 20 20.21 5.11 -7.18
C LEU A 20 20.58 3.71 -7.69
N ALA A 21 19.81 2.67 -7.33
CA ALA A 21 20.05 1.31 -7.80
C ALA A 21 19.98 1.20 -9.33
N ASN A 22 19.01 1.87 -9.96
CA ASN A 22 18.87 1.90 -11.42
C ASN A 22 20.03 2.67 -12.08
N THR A 23 20.48 3.77 -11.49
CA THR A 23 21.63 4.54 -11.98
C THR A 23 22.90 3.70 -11.93
N LEU A 24 23.14 2.95 -10.86
CA LEU A 24 24.29 2.06 -10.74
C LEU A 24 24.23 0.90 -11.74
N LYS A 25 23.05 0.28 -11.93
CA LYS A 25 22.85 -0.74 -12.98
C LYS A 25 23.16 -0.19 -14.38
N ALA A 26 22.70 1.02 -14.69
CA ALA A 26 22.97 1.66 -15.99
C ALA A 26 24.46 1.93 -16.22
N LYS A 27 25.26 2.04 -15.16
CA LYS A 27 26.74 2.14 -15.20
C LYS A 27 27.44 0.78 -15.31
N GLY A 28 26.68 -0.33 -15.42
CA GLY A 28 27.20 -1.69 -15.57
C GLY A 28 27.50 -2.41 -14.24
N GLU A 29 27.07 -1.88 -13.10
CA GLU A 29 27.26 -2.56 -11.83
C GLU A 29 26.23 -3.71 -11.63
N ASP A 30 26.68 -4.83 -11.09
CA ASP A 30 25.85 -6.02 -10.80
C ASP A 30 25.00 -5.79 -9.53
N ILE A 31 24.03 -4.86 -9.61
CA ILE A 31 23.15 -4.51 -8.51
C ILE A 31 21.96 -5.47 -8.44
N ILE A 32 21.74 -6.09 -7.28
CA ILE A 32 20.50 -6.77 -6.95
C ILE A 32 19.62 -5.81 -6.14
N SER A 33 18.45 -5.44 -6.69
CA SER A 33 17.57 -4.49 -6.04
C SER A 33 16.33 -5.17 -5.46
N PHE A 34 16.13 -4.99 -4.16
CA PHE A 34 14.93 -5.35 -3.40
C PHE A 34 14.13 -4.11 -2.96
N SER A 35 14.37 -2.94 -3.58
CA SER A 35 13.71 -1.69 -3.22
C SER A 35 12.34 -1.53 -3.88
N ALA A 36 12.06 -2.24 -4.98
CA ALA A 36 10.85 -2.08 -5.78
C ALA A 36 9.56 -2.34 -4.97
N GLY A 37 8.59 -1.48 -5.15
CA GLY A 37 7.26 -1.60 -4.55
C GLY A 37 6.20 -2.03 -5.55
N GLU A 38 6.55 -2.85 -6.55
CA GLU A 38 5.64 -3.31 -7.60
C GLU A 38 5.88 -4.78 -7.96
N PRO A 39 4.84 -5.50 -8.42
CA PRO A 39 4.99 -6.84 -8.94
C PRO A 39 5.95 -6.88 -10.14
N ASP A 40 6.74 -7.95 -10.24
CA ASP A 40 7.62 -8.23 -11.38
C ASP A 40 6.93 -9.08 -12.47
N PHE A 41 5.63 -9.25 -12.35
CA PHE A 41 4.78 -9.90 -13.34
C PHE A 41 4.26 -8.89 -14.35
N ASP A 42 3.99 -9.37 -15.54
CA ASP A 42 3.33 -8.59 -16.57
C ASP A 42 1.82 -8.44 -16.27
N THR A 43 1.23 -7.35 -16.72
CA THR A 43 -0.24 -7.16 -16.65
C THR A 43 -0.93 -8.30 -17.41
N PRO A 44 -1.95 -8.97 -16.83
CA PRO A 44 -2.70 -10.05 -17.49
C PRO A 44 -3.19 -9.68 -18.89
N GLN A 45 -3.12 -10.67 -19.80
CA GLN A 45 -3.40 -10.42 -21.22
C GLN A 45 -4.82 -9.86 -21.44
N ILE A 46 -5.81 -10.36 -20.71
CA ILE A 46 -7.20 -9.91 -20.83
C ILE A 46 -7.37 -8.40 -20.51
N ILE A 47 -6.56 -7.86 -19.60
CA ILE A 47 -6.54 -6.43 -19.28
C ILE A 47 -5.92 -5.64 -20.45
N LYS A 48 -4.82 -6.15 -21.02
CA LYS A 48 -4.17 -5.54 -22.20
C LYS A 48 -5.09 -5.52 -23.41
N ASP A 49 -5.78 -6.64 -23.66
CA ASP A 49 -6.72 -6.76 -24.78
C ASP A 49 -7.90 -5.79 -24.65
N ALA A 50 -8.43 -5.62 -23.44
CA ALA A 50 -9.47 -4.63 -23.17
C ALA A 50 -9.00 -3.18 -23.44
N ALA A 51 -7.74 -2.86 -23.12
CA ALA A 51 -7.15 -1.56 -23.43
C ALA A 51 -6.98 -1.37 -24.93
N ILE A 52 -6.46 -2.37 -25.65
CA ILE A 52 -6.29 -2.33 -27.11
C ILE A 52 -7.64 -2.12 -27.80
N LYS A 53 -8.66 -2.87 -27.35
CA LYS A 53 -10.03 -2.72 -27.84
C LYS A 53 -10.56 -1.30 -27.62
N ALA A 54 -10.38 -0.75 -26.43
CA ALA A 54 -10.82 0.62 -26.11
C ALA A 54 -10.12 1.66 -27.01
N ILE A 55 -8.83 1.48 -27.33
CA ILE A 55 -8.11 2.35 -28.28
C ILE A 55 -8.73 2.24 -29.67
N GLN A 56 -8.97 1.02 -30.16
CA GLN A 56 -9.55 0.76 -31.48
C GLN A 56 -10.99 1.31 -31.63
N GLU A 57 -11.76 1.29 -30.55
CA GLU A 57 -13.12 1.83 -30.48
C GLU A 57 -13.16 3.35 -30.29
N GLY A 58 -12.02 4.03 -30.20
CA GLY A 58 -11.94 5.48 -30.11
C GLY A 58 -12.29 6.03 -28.72
N CYS A 59 -12.07 5.27 -27.64
CA CYS A 59 -12.35 5.68 -26.27
C CYS A 59 -11.34 6.72 -25.73
N GLY A 60 -11.14 7.84 -26.45
CA GLY A 60 -10.18 8.89 -26.13
C GLY A 60 -10.79 10.21 -25.63
N HIS A 61 -12.12 10.27 -25.47
CA HIS A 61 -12.81 11.48 -25.06
C HIS A 61 -12.94 11.64 -23.55
N TYR A 62 -13.21 12.89 -23.11
CA TYR A 62 -13.60 13.15 -21.72
C TYR A 62 -14.87 12.40 -21.35
N VAL A 63 -14.89 11.90 -20.13
CA VAL A 63 -16.02 11.19 -19.54
C VAL A 63 -16.37 11.79 -18.17
N ASN A 64 -17.34 11.21 -17.47
CA ASN A 64 -17.66 11.66 -16.12
C ASN A 64 -16.42 11.59 -15.20
N VAL A 65 -16.23 12.63 -14.40
CA VAL A 65 -15.09 12.76 -13.47
C VAL A 65 -14.92 11.52 -12.57
N VAL A 66 -16.03 10.95 -12.07
CA VAL A 66 -15.99 9.78 -11.19
C VAL A 66 -15.73 8.46 -11.91
N GLY A 67 -15.79 8.45 -13.23
CA GLY A 67 -15.60 7.27 -14.08
C GLY A 67 -16.80 6.98 -14.99
N ILE A 68 -16.61 6.07 -15.96
CA ILE A 68 -17.68 5.59 -16.85
C ILE A 68 -18.61 4.64 -16.06
N ALA A 69 -19.89 4.60 -16.44
CA ALA A 69 -20.89 3.77 -15.76
C ALA A 69 -20.46 2.30 -15.64
N LYS A 70 -19.87 1.73 -16.70
CA LYS A 70 -19.42 0.33 -16.73
C LYS A 70 -18.32 0.03 -15.70
N VAL A 71 -17.34 0.94 -15.51
CA VAL A 71 -16.28 0.71 -14.52
C VAL A 71 -16.81 0.86 -13.10
N LEU A 72 -17.73 1.81 -12.85
CA LEU A 72 -18.37 1.95 -11.53
C LEU A 72 -19.18 0.70 -11.17
N GLN A 73 -19.94 0.14 -12.11
CA GLN A 73 -20.65 -1.13 -11.94
C GLN A 73 -19.70 -2.31 -11.69
N ALA A 74 -18.55 -2.34 -12.38
CA ALA A 74 -17.55 -3.38 -12.17
C ALA A 74 -16.89 -3.28 -10.77
N VAL A 75 -16.61 -2.06 -10.27
CA VAL A 75 -16.14 -1.84 -8.89
C VAL A 75 -17.22 -2.25 -7.89
N GLN A 76 -18.48 -1.87 -8.11
CA GLN A 76 -19.61 -2.27 -7.26
C GLN A 76 -19.73 -3.80 -7.18
N TYR A 77 -19.64 -4.49 -8.33
CA TYR A 77 -19.67 -5.95 -8.39
C TYR A 77 -18.50 -6.58 -7.62
N LYS A 78 -17.27 -6.08 -7.81
CA LYS A 78 -16.07 -6.53 -7.09
C LYS A 78 -16.23 -6.38 -5.58
N LEU A 79 -16.68 -5.23 -5.10
CA LEU A 79 -16.83 -4.97 -3.67
C LEU A 79 -17.88 -5.90 -3.04
N LYS A 80 -18.97 -6.18 -3.76
CA LYS A 80 -19.96 -7.18 -3.32
C LYS A 80 -19.40 -8.60 -3.31
N ARG A 81 -18.75 -9.03 -4.40
CA ARG A 81 -18.23 -10.40 -4.58
C ARG A 81 -17.13 -10.73 -3.60
N ASP A 82 -16.13 -9.83 -3.44
CA ASP A 82 -14.90 -10.12 -2.73
C ASP A 82 -14.93 -9.67 -1.26
N ASN A 83 -15.63 -8.58 -0.97
CA ASN A 83 -15.58 -7.91 0.33
C ASN A 83 -16.91 -7.94 1.09
N ASN A 84 -17.99 -8.48 0.50
CA ASN A 84 -19.35 -8.44 1.03
C ASN A 84 -19.81 -6.99 1.37
N LEU A 85 -19.43 -6.02 0.53
CA LEU A 85 -19.77 -4.62 0.68
C LEU A 85 -20.78 -4.19 -0.38
N HIS A 86 -21.83 -3.50 0.06
CA HIS A 86 -22.91 -3.05 -0.80
C HIS A 86 -22.87 -1.51 -0.94
N TYR A 87 -22.37 -1.05 -2.06
CA TYR A 87 -22.34 0.35 -2.43
C TYR A 87 -23.18 0.60 -3.68
N GLU A 88 -23.77 1.79 -3.77
CA GLU A 88 -24.34 2.29 -5.02
C GLU A 88 -23.22 2.86 -5.91
N THR A 89 -23.44 2.90 -7.23
CA THR A 89 -22.44 3.47 -8.15
C THR A 89 -22.16 4.96 -7.89
N SER A 90 -23.11 5.68 -7.29
CA SER A 90 -22.95 7.07 -6.85
C SER A 90 -22.04 7.25 -5.62
N GLU A 91 -21.74 6.14 -4.93
CA GLU A 91 -20.87 6.08 -3.74
C GLU A 91 -19.42 5.68 -4.09
N ILE A 92 -19.13 5.50 -5.41
CA ILE A 92 -17.84 5.03 -5.94
C ILE A 92 -17.23 6.13 -6.82
N ILE A 93 -15.92 6.35 -6.64
CA ILE A 93 -15.14 7.30 -7.46
C ILE A 93 -13.85 6.59 -7.91
N THR A 94 -13.55 6.61 -9.21
CA THR A 94 -12.27 6.12 -9.73
C THR A 94 -11.23 7.24 -9.74
N ASN A 95 -9.98 6.92 -9.41
CA ASN A 95 -8.89 7.89 -9.27
C ASN A 95 -7.61 7.41 -9.97
N VAL A 96 -6.63 8.31 -10.13
CA VAL A 96 -5.31 8.02 -10.74
C VAL A 96 -4.44 7.18 -9.79
N GLY A 97 -4.91 5.95 -9.50
CA GLY A 97 -4.33 5.01 -8.53
C GLY A 97 -4.70 5.37 -7.07
N ALA A 98 -4.62 4.38 -6.18
CA ALA A 98 -4.99 4.55 -4.77
C ALA A 98 -4.18 5.64 -4.04
N LYS A 99 -2.93 5.92 -4.46
CA LYS A 99 -2.16 7.05 -3.91
C LYS A 99 -2.87 8.38 -4.10
N HIS A 100 -3.43 8.62 -5.29
CA HIS A 100 -4.20 9.83 -5.57
C HIS A 100 -5.52 9.84 -4.82
N THR A 101 -6.18 8.68 -4.72
CA THR A 101 -7.39 8.52 -3.89
C THR A 101 -7.16 8.93 -2.44
N LEU A 102 -6.10 8.41 -1.81
CA LEU A 102 -5.71 8.76 -0.45
C LEU A 102 -5.42 10.26 -0.31
N PHE A 103 -4.66 10.81 -1.25
CA PHE A 103 -4.33 12.23 -1.27
C PHE A 103 -5.60 13.09 -1.32
N GLU A 104 -6.53 12.83 -2.24
CA GLU A 104 -7.77 13.60 -2.36
C GLU A 104 -8.68 13.46 -1.13
N CYS A 105 -8.79 12.24 -0.55
CA CYS A 105 -9.56 12.03 0.67
C CYS A 105 -8.98 12.83 1.84
N ILE A 106 -7.66 12.80 2.02
CA ILE A 106 -6.99 13.56 3.09
C ILE A 106 -7.16 15.06 2.86
N GLN A 107 -7.02 15.55 1.60
CA GLN A 107 -7.26 16.97 1.28
C GLN A 107 -8.70 17.42 1.58
N CYS A 108 -9.68 16.52 1.46
CA CYS A 108 -11.09 16.84 1.73
C CYS A 108 -11.47 16.73 3.22
N LEU A 109 -10.70 15.99 4.02
CA LEU A 109 -11.08 15.66 5.39
C LEU A 109 -10.22 16.34 6.47
N VAL A 110 -8.98 16.75 6.13
CA VAL A 110 -8.00 17.22 7.12
C VAL A 110 -7.67 18.69 6.91
N ASP A 111 -7.83 19.46 7.97
CA ASP A 111 -7.45 20.86 8.09
C ASP A 111 -6.24 21.06 9.01
N GLU A 112 -5.76 22.32 9.10
CA GLU A 112 -4.64 22.69 9.97
C GLU A 112 -4.95 22.37 11.44
N GLY A 113 -4.10 21.55 12.04
CA GLY A 113 -4.18 21.15 13.44
C GLY A 113 -5.01 19.89 13.71
N ASP A 114 -5.69 19.33 12.71
CA ASP A 114 -6.34 18.02 12.83
C ASP A 114 -5.30 16.92 13.01
N GLU A 115 -5.62 15.91 13.81
CA GLU A 115 -4.77 14.76 14.06
C GLU A 115 -5.24 13.55 13.25
N VAL A 116 -4.25 12.86 12.64
CA VAL A 116 -4.47 11.63 11.87
C VAL A 116 -3.67 10.51 12.51
N ILE A 117 -4.36 9.50 13.03
CA ILE A 117 -3.73 8.32 13.63
C ILE A 117 -3.22 7.40 12.53
N ILE A 118 -1.94 7.01 12.61
CA ILE A 118 -1.26 6.15 11.65
C ILE A 118 -0.51 5.03 12.41
N PRO A 119 -0.94 3.76 12.30
CA PRO A 119 -0.14 2.63 12.77
C PRO A 119 1.22 2.60 12.09
N SER A 120 2.29 2.46 12.88
CA SER A 120 3.68 2.43 12.42
C SER A 120 4.33 1.09 12.76
N PRO A 121 5.19 0.51 11.91
CA PRO A 121 5.70 1.04 10.64
C PRO A 121 4.64 1.14 9.55
N CYS A 122 4.72 2.18 8.72
CA CYS A 122 3.71 2.50 7.72
C CYS A 122 4.32 2.91 6.37
N TRP A 123 3.51 2.90 5.33
CA TRP A 123 3.93 3.40 4.03
C TRP A 123 4.35 4.88 4.11
N VAL A 124 5.53 5.16 3.57
CA VAL A 124 6.22 6.46 3.64
C VAL A 124 5.37 7.66 3.20
N SER A 125 4.35 7.46 2.36
CA SER A 125 3.54 8.55 1.83
C SER A 125 2.41 9.01 2.76
N TYR A 126 1.97 8.19 3.73
CA TYR A 126 0.86 8.60 4.61
C TYR A 126 1.17 9.85 5.43
N PRO A 127 2.27 9.90 6.20
CA PRO A 127 2.57 11.10 6.97
C PRO A 127 2.80 12.34 6.12
N GLU A 128 3.37 12.17 4.93
CA GLU A 128 3.63 13.30 4.03
C GLU A 128 2.32 13.90 3.47
N MET A 129 1.34 13.06 3.12
CA MET A 129 0.01 13.53 2.70
C MET A 129 -0.71 14.30 3.81
N VAL A 130 -0.61 13.81 5.05
CA VAL A 130 -1.19 14.47 6.22
C VAL A 130 -0.54 15.83 6.47
N LYS A 131 0.79 15.90 6.49
CA LYS A 131 1.54 17.16 6.65
C LYS A 131 1.23 18.17 5.54
N TYR A 132 1.12 17.70 4.28
CA TYR A 132 0.77 18.57 3.17
C TYR A 132 -0.61 19.23 3.34
N SER A 133 -1.56 18.55 4.00
CA SER A 133 -2.90 19.07 4.30
C SER A 133 -2.92 19.99 5.52
N GLY A 134 -1.80 20.18 6.22
CA GLY A 134 -1.73 20.93 7.48
C GLY A 134 -2.04 20.10 8.73
N GLY A 135 -2.38 18.82 8.56
CA GLY A 135 -2.66 17.90 9.66
C GLY A 135 -1.39 17.42 10.37
N LYS A 136 -1.58 16.84 11.54
CA LYS A 136 -0.52 16.26 12.37
C LYS A 136 -0.63 14.74 12.38
N PRO A 137 0.38 14.02 11.83
CA PRO A 137 0.46 12.56 11.98
C PRO A 137 0.67 12.19 13.46
N VAL A 138 -0.16 11.27 13.97
CA VAL A 138 -0.03 10.67 15.31
C VAL A 138 0.28 9.20 15.14
N PHE A 139 1.51 8.81 15.42
CA PHE A 139 1.95 7.45 15.22
C PHE A 139 1.65 6.56 16.42
N ILE A 140 1.10 5.37 16.16
CA ILE A 140 1.03 4.28 17.14
C ILE A 140 2.04 3.22 16.72
N GLN A 141 3.08 3.05 17.52
CA GLN A 141 4.16 2.12 17.20
C GLN A 141 3.75 0.68 17.48
N GLY A 142 3.63 -0.14 16.44
CA GLY A 142 3.50 -1.59 16.58
C GLY A 142 4.82 -2.24 17.03
N VAL A 143 4.71 -3.36 17.75
CA VAL A 143 5.86 -4.11 18.25
C VAL A 143 6.02 -5.44 17.50
N GLU A 144 7.26 -5.88 17.29
CA GLU A 144 7.60 -7.07 16.50
C GLU A 144 6.94 -8.34 17.05
N GLU A 145 6.87 -8.48 18.37
CA GLU A 145 6.27 -9.61 19.07
C GLU A 145 4.79 -9.80 18.73
N ASN A 146 4.08 -8.73 18.36
CA ASN A 146 2.69 -8.75 17.90
C ASN A 146 2.56 -8.62 16.37
N GLY A 147 3.63 -8.94 15.61
CA GLY A 147 3.65 -8.75 14.15
C GLY A 147 3.47 -7.29 13.73
N PHE A 148 3.91 -6.36 14.56
CA PHE A 148 3.76 -4.90 14.39
C PHE A 148 2.31 -4.41 14.29
N LYS A 149 1.35 -5.21 14.73
CA LYS A 149 -0.05 -4.77 14.83
C LYS A 149 -0.24 -3.90 16.06
N ILE A 150 -1.09 -2.89 15.94
CA ILE A 150 -1.58 -2.13 17.09
C ILE A 150 -2.80 -2.85 17.69
N THR A 151 -3.10 -2.57 18.95
CA THR A 151 -4.30 -3.06 19.64
C THR A 151 -5.39 -1.99 19.70
N ALA A 152 -6.61 -2.40 20.02
CA ALA A 152 -7.71 -1.46 20.28
C ALA A 152 -7.41 -0.49 21.44
N LYS A 153 -6.68 -0.99 22.46
CA LYS A 153 -6.23 -0.14 23.58
C LYS A 153 -5.25 0.94 23.13
N ASP A 154 -4.33 0.60 22.22
CA ASP A 154 -3.38 1.57 21.68
C ASP A 154 -4.11 2.65 20.87
N LEU A 155 -5.12 2.23 20.07
CA LEU A 155 -5.97 3.16 19.35
C LEU A 155 -6.74 4.10 20.29
N GLU A 156 -7.39 3.55 21.32
CA GLU A 156 -8.12 4.31 22.31
C GLU A 156 -7.25 5.38 23.00
N GLN A 157 -6.03 5.02 23.38
CA GLN A 157 -5.08 5.92 24.02
C GLN A 157 -4.57 7.04 23.10
N ALA A 158 -4.58 6.84 21.79
CA ALA A 158 -4.11 7.83 20.82
C ALA A 158 -5.20 8.84 20.42
N ILE A 159 -6.47 8.56 20.71
CA ILE A 159 -7.60 9.43 20.36
C ILE A 159 -7.60 10.68 21.23
N THR A 160 -7.72 11.83 20.60
CA THR A 160 -7.90 13.15 21.23
C THR A 160 -9.11 13.86 20.61
N PRO A 161 -9.56 15.00 21.19
CA PRO A 161 -10.61 15.82 20.57
C PRO A 161 -10.25 16.36 19.17
N LYS A 162 -8.97 16.32 18.77
CA LYS A 162 -8.47 16.74 17.46
C LYS A 162 -8.36 15.58 16.46
N THR A 163 -8.58 14.34 16.89
CA THR A 163 -8.46 13.17 16.00
C THR A 163 -9.57 13.19 14.96
N LYS A 164 -9.19 13.27 13.70
CA LYS A 164 -10.08 13.35 12.55
C LYS A 164 -10.14 12.04 11.76
N LEU A 165 -8.98 11.41 11.58
CA LEU A 165 -8.84 10.20 10.76
C LEU A 165 -8.05 9.11 11.49
N PHE A 166 -8.42 7.87 11.20
CA PHE A 166 -7.62 6.69 11.46
C PHE A 166 -7.26 6.04 10.11
N MET A 167 -5.97 5.93 9.81
CA MET A 167 -5.47 5.26 8.61
C MET A 167 -5.21 3.80 8.92
N LEU A 168 -5.87 2.92 8.18
CA LEU A 168 -5.76 1.47 8.35
C LEU A 168 -5.31 0.84 7.03
N ASN A 169 -4.17 0.14 7.02
CA ASN A 169 -3.63 -0.55 5.86
C ASN A 169 -3.27 -1.99 6.20
N TYR A 170 -3.94 -2.93 5.56
CA TYR A 170 -3.65 -4.36 5.66
C TYR A 170 -4.17 -5.13 4.42
N PRO A 171 -3.44 -6.15 3.95
CA PRO A 171 -2.04 -6.44 4.30
C PRO A 171 -1.19 -5.19 4.10
N ASN A 172 -0.31 -4.86 5.05
CA ASN A 172 0.36 -3.57 5.02
C ASN A 172 1.72 -3.59 4.31
N ASN A 173 2.20 -2.41 3.97
CA ASN A 173 3.56 -2.11 3.57
C ASN A 173 4.19 -1.28 4.70
N PRO A 174 5.26 -1.78 5.39
CA PRO A 174 6.27 -2.72 4.88
C PRO A 174 6.21 -4.17 5.41
N ILE A 175 5.26 -4.56 6.26
CA ILE A 175 5.36 -5.80 7.06
C ILE A 175 4.54 -6.96 6.48
N GLY A 176 3.38 -6.66 5.89
CA GLY A 176 2.47 -7.68 5.35
C GLY A 176 1.62 -8.39 6.40
N HIS A 177 1.39 -7.78 7.58
CA HIS A 177 0.46 -8.33 8.56
C HIS A 177 -1.00 -8.15 8.11
N ILE A 178 -1.88 -8.99 8.63
CA ILE A 178 -3.34 -8.95 8.42
C ILE A 178 -4.02 -8.90 9.79
N TYR A 179 -5.02 -8.03 9.94
CA TYR A 179 -5.89 -8.01 11.11
C TYR A 179 -6.97 -9.07 10.97
N THR A 180 -7.21 -9.81 12.05
CA THR A 180 -8.33 -10.75 12.15
C THR A 180 -9.65 -10.01 12.30
N LYS A 181 -10.76 -10.68 11.96
CA LYS A 181 -12.11 -10.13 12.16
C LYS A 181 -12.37 -9.66 13.60
N ASN A 182 -11.82 -10.36 14.59
CA ASN A 182 -11.98 -9.99 15.99
C ASN A 182 -11.19 -8.73 16.34
N GLU A 183 -9.94 -8.60 15.88
CA GLU A 183 -9.16 -7.36 16.08
C GLU A 183 -9.85 -6.16 15.44
N LEU A 184 -10.41 -6.32 14.23
CA LEU A 184 -11.16 -5.25 13.56
C LEU A 184 -12.44 -4.87 14.32
N LYS A 185 -13.16 -5.85 14.91
CA LYS A 185 -14.32 -5.57 15.78
C LYS A 185 -13.95 -4.76 17.01
N GLU A 186 -12.79 -5.02 17.62
CA GLU A 186 -12.35 -4.24 18.77
C GLU A 186 -12.04 -2.78 18.36
N PHE A 187 -11.47 -2.52 17.18
CA PHE A 187 -11.32 -1.16 16.66
C PHE A 187 -12.67 -0.47 16.45
N THR A 188 -13.66 -1.20 15.93
CA THR A 188 -15.02 -0.64 15.74
C THR A 188 -15.61 -0.17 17.06
N LYS A 189 -15.46 -0.95 18.15
CA LYS A 189 -15.97 -0.54 19.49
C LYS A 189 -15.32 0.73 20.00
N VAL A 190 -14.01 0.90 19.79
CA VAL A 190 -13.29 2.12 20.17
C VAL A 190 -13.77 3.35 19.39
N LEU A 191 -14.11 3.15 18.11
CA LEU A 191 -14.54 4.24 17.23
C LEU A 191 -16.02 4.58 17.38
N GLU A 192 -16.83 3.69 17.93
CA GLU A 192 -18.28 3.89 18.12
C GLU A 192 -18.57 5.15 18.89
N GLY A 193 -19.54 5.94 18.44
CA GLY A 193 -19.90 7.23 19.03
C GLY A 193 -18.94 8.40 18.74
N THR A 194 -17.79 8.13 18.08
CA THR A 194 -16.87 9.20 17.61
C THR A 194 -17.22 9.66 16.20
N LYS A 195 -16.66 10.81 15.80
CA LYS A 195 -16.75 11.33 14.42
C LYS A 195 -15.52 10.95 13.56
N ILE A 196 -14.66 10.08 14.07
CA ILE A 196 -13.42 9.68 13.40
C ILE A 196 -13.76 8.86 12.16
N MET A 197 -13.28 9.30 11.01
CA MET A 197 -13.36 8.55 9.75
C MET A 197 -12.21 7.54 9.64
N VAL A 198 -12.41 6.47 8.90
CA VAL A 198 -11.38 5.46 8.64
C VAL A 198 -11.04 5.46 7.15
N LEU A 199 -9.76 5.68 6.81
CA LEU A 199 -9.25 5.41 5.47
C LEU A 199 -8.68 3.99 5.46
N SER A 200 -9.42 3.03 4.88
CA SER A 200 -9.00 1.63 4.77
C SER A 200 -8.31 1.41 3.42
N ASP A 201 -6.97 1.39 3.43
CA ASP A 201 -6.17 1.07 2.24
C ASP A 201 -6.00 -0.45 2.12
N GLU A 202 -6.77 -1.04 1.20
CA GLU A 202 -6.90 -2.48 0.99
C GLU A 202 -6.16 -2.96 -0.28
N MET A 203 -5.15 -2.20 -0.72
CA MET A 203 -4.43 -2.42 -1.99
C MET A 203 -3.83 -3.83 -2.15
N TYR A 204 -3.52 -4.50 -1.04
CA TYR A 204 -2.91 -5.84 -1.05
C TYR A 204 -3.88 -6.96 -0.71
N GLU A 205 -5.18 -6.74 -0.63
CA GLU A 205 -6.20 -7.71 -0.20
C GLU A 205 -6.15 -9.08 -0.91
N LYS A 206 -5.77 -9.09 -2.20
CA LYS A 206 -5.64 -10.32 -3.02
C LYS A 206 -4.28 -11.01 -2.85
N LEU A 207 -3.27 -10.32 -2.30
CA LEU A 207 -1.93 -10.86 -2.10
C LEU A 207 -1.77 -11.29 -0.64
N ARG A 208 -2.33 -12.44 -0.31
CA ARG A 208 -2.32 -13.04 1.03
C ARG A 208 -1.91 -14.51 0.94
N TYR A 209 -1.33 -15.04 2.01
CA TYR A 209 -0.65 -16.34 2.02
C TYR A 209 -1.17 -17.22 3.15
N ASP A 210 -0.87 -18.53 3.08
CA ASP A 210 -1.22 -19.52 4.08
C ASP A 210 -2.73 -19.54 4.38
N ASN A 211 -3.57 -19.30 3.36
CA ASN A 211 -5.03 -19.18 3.49
C ASN A 211 -5.49 -18.10 4.49
N ALA A 212 -4.67 -17.08 4.77
CA ALA A 212 -5.06 -15.99 5.64
C ALA A 212 -6.35 -15.32 5.13
N GLU A 213 -7.32 -15.16 6.02
CA GLU A 213 -8.58 -14.49 5.70
C GLU A 213 -8.35 -12.97 5.62
N PHE A 214 -8.86 -12.34 4.57
CA PHE A 214 -8.99 -10.89 4.51
C PHE A 214 -10.46 -10.51 4.79
N VAL A 215 -10.65 -9.58 5.72
CA VAL A 215 -11.97 -9.04 6.05
C VAL A 215 -11.89 -7.51 5.88
N ALA A 216 -12.68 -6.95 4.98
CA ALA A 216 -12.73 -5.50 4.80
C ALA A 216 -13.28 -4.81 6.06
N PHE A 217 -12.63 -3.73 6.54
CA PHE A 217 -13.05 -3.04 7.76
C PHE A 217 -14.50 -2.54 7.68
N ALA A 218 -14.90 -2.02 6.53
CA ALA A 218 -16.28 -1.57 6.29
C ALA A 218 -17.34 -2.67 6.43
N SER A 219 -16.95 -3.96 6.35
CA SER A 219 -17.89 -5.10 6.46
C SER A 219 -18.16 -5.57 7.90
N ILE A 220 -17.50 -4.97 8.90
CA ILE A 220 -17.59 -5.41 10.30
C ILE A 220 -18.93 -5.07 10.94
N SER A 221 -19.42 -3.86 10.70
CA SER A 221 -20.69 -3.36 11.23
C SER A 221 -21.25 -2.23 10.38
N GLU A 222 -22.51 -1.84 10.63
CA GLU A 222 -23.10 -0.65 9.98
C GLU A 222 -22.32 0.62 10.31
N ASP A 223 -21.87 0.82 11.56
CA ASP A 223 -21.03 1.95 11.95
C ASP A 223 -19.72 1.96 11.18
N SER A 224 -19.06 0.80 11.04
CA SER A 224 -17.83 0.68 10.22
C SER A 224 -18.09 1.05 8.76
N LEU A 225 -19.22 0.62 8.18
CA LEU A 225 -19.59 0.94 6.80
C LEU A 225 -19.76 2.45 6.60
N GLN A 226 -20.45 3.12 7.54
CA GLN A 226 -20.76 4.55 7.44
C GLN A 226 -19.52 5.44 7.59
N ARG A 227 -18.55 5.06 8.42
CA ARG A 227 -17.35 5.86 8.70
C ARG A 227 -16.16 5.53 7.81
N THR A 228 -16.23 4.48 6.99
CA THR A 228 -15.08 4.01 6.20
C THR A 228 -15.10 4.57 4.79
N VAL A 229 -13.91 4.97 4.35
CA VAL A 229 -13.57 5.10 2.93
C VAL A 229 -12.74 3.87 2.58
N THR A 230 -13.33 2.93 1.84
CA THR A 230 -12.62 1.78 1.29
C THR A 230 -11.83 2.22 0.07
N ILE A 231 -10.52 2.06 0.11
CA ILE A 231 -9.60 2.48 -0.95
C ILE A 231 -8.88 1.24 -1.50
N ASN A 232 -8.92 1.09 -2.83
CA ASN A 232 -8.29 -0.05 -3.49
C ASN A 232 -7.92 0.30 -4.94
N GLY A 233 -7.41 -0.67 -5.69
CA GLY A 233 -7.05 -0.53 -7.10
C GLY A 233 -6.39 -1.79 -7.66
N LEU A 234 -5.87 -1.69 -8.87
CA LEU A 234 -5.30 -2.83 -9.59
C LEU A 234 -3.77 -2.79 -9.68
N SER A 235 -3.10 -1.83 -9.02
CA SER A 235 -1.64 -1.70 -9.10
C SER A 235 -0.90 -2.95 -8.65
N LYS A 236 -1.46 -3.72 -7.70
CA LYS A 236 -0.79 -4.89 -7.12
C LYS A 236 -1.38 -6.20 -7.62
N CYS A 237 -2.67 -6.44 -7.40
CA CYS A 237 -3.31 -7.66 -7.86
C CYS A 237 -3.41 -7.77 -9.39
N GLY A 238 -3.51 -6.66 -10.12
CA GLY A 238 -3.53 -6.62 -11.59
C GLY A 238 -2.14 -6.46 -12.22
N ALA A 239 -1.06 -6.40 -11.43
CA ALA A 239 0.31 -6.13 -11.93
C ALA A 239 0.35 -4.93 -12.91
N MET A 240 -0.40 -3.85 -12.60
CA MET A 240 -0.54 -2.69 -13.48
C MET A 240 -0.31 -1.34 -12.77
N PRO A 241 0.82 -1.19 -12.02
CA PRO A 241 1.06 0.03 -11.25
C PRO A 241 1.23 1.26 -12.14
N GLY A 242 1.82 1.12 -13.32
CA GLY A 242 2.02 2.19 -14.30
C GLY A 242 0.73 2.68 -14.98
N TRP A 243 -0.33 1.87 -14.96
CA TRP A 243 -1.61 2.21 -15.59
C TRP A 243 -2.43 3.20 -14.77
N ARG A 244 -2.15 3.35 -13.48
CA ARG A 244 -2.75 4.33 -12.58
C ARG A 244 -4.26 4.16 -12.39
N PHE A 245 -4.74 2.96 -12.08
CA PHE A 245 -6.13 2.69 -11.70
C PHE A 245 -6.27 2.49 -10.19
N GLY A 246 -7.14 3.28 -9.57
CA GLY A 246 -7.57 3.15 -8.18
C GLY A 246 -9.00 3.64 -8.03
N TYR A 247 -9.59 3.39 -6.87
CA TYR A 247 -10.93 3.85 -6.54
C TYR A 247 -11.13 4.00 -5.03
N MET A 248 -12.15 4.78 -4.69
CA MET A 248 -12.73 4.80 -3.35
C MET A 248 -14.21 4.39 -3.41
N ALA A 249 -14.71 3.89 -2.27
CA ALA A 249 -16.13 3.71 -2.01
C ALA A 249 -16.44 4.16 -0.59
N SER A 250 -17.47 4.98 -0.42
CA SER A 250 -17.89 5.50 0.90
C SER A 250 -19.38 5.84 0.95
N LYS A 251 -20.01 5.57 2.09
CA LYS A 251 -21.39 6.00 2.38
C LYS A 251 -21.50 7.51 2.69
N ASN A 252 -20.39 8.18 2.91
CA ASN A 252 -20.37 9.62 3.17
C ASN A 252 -20.56 10.42 1.88
N HIS A 253 -21.79 10.78 1.58
CA HIS A 253 -22.15 11.52 0.36
C HIS A 253 -21.53 12.93 0.29
N GLU A 254 -21.31 13.59 1.43
CA GLU A 254 -20.66 14.89 1.48
C GLU A 254 -19.20 14.78 1.06
N LEU A 255 -18.48 13.79 1.57
CA LEU A 255 -17.12 13.48 1.15
C LEU A 255 -17.05 13.12 -0.33
N ASN A 256 -17.96 12.26 -0.81
CA ASN A 256 -17.98 11.87 -2.23
C ASN A 256 -18.16 13.10 -3.13
N ALA A 257 -19.06 14.03 -2.74
CA ALA A 257 -19.24 15.27 -3.47
C ALA A 257 -18.00 16.18 -3.42
N ALA A 258 -17.30 16.23 -2.28
CA ALA A 258 -16.07 17.01 -2.12
C ALA A 258 -14.91 16.44 -2.98
N VAL A 259 -14.67 15.12 -2.92
CA VAL A 259 -13.65 14.44 -3.73
C VAL A 259 -13.94 14.62 -5.23
N LYS A 260 -15.20 14.45 -5.66
CA LYS A 260 -15.59 14.70 -7.06
C LYS A 260 -15.28 16.13 -7.51
N ARG A 261 -15.54 17.14 -6.64
CA ARG A 261 -15.20 18.55 -6.96
C ARG A 261 -13.69 18.75 -7.06
N LEU A 262 -12.92 18.21 -6.10
CA LEU A 262 -11.47 18.32 -6.08
C LEU A 262 -10.84 17.64 -7.30
N GLN A 263 -11.25 16.42 -7.62
CA GLN A 263 -10.79 15.70 -8.80
C GLN A 263 -11.13 16.44 -10.10
N GLY A 264 -12.32 17.05 -10.17
CA GLY A 264 -12.72 17.86 -11.33
C GLY A 264 -11.86 19.11 -11.55
N GLN A 265 -11.19 19.62 -10.52
CA GLN A 265 -10.29 20.78 -10.60
C GLN A 265 -8.80 20.35 -10.63
N SER A 266 -8.49 19.09 -10.48
CA SER A 266 -7.12 18.55 -10.50
C SER A 266 -6.84 17.72 -11.76
N THR A 267 -7.26 16.48 -11.79
CA THR A 267 -6.98 15.53 -12.87
C THR A 267 -8.12 15.37 -13.88
N GLY A 268 -9.34 15.84 -13.57
CA GLY A 268 -10.52 15.51 -14.32
C GLY A 268 -10.90 14.03 -14.17
N ASN A 269 -11.39 13.40 -15.25
CA ASN A 269 -11.56 11.94 -15.24
C ASN A 269 -10.22 11.24 -15.40
N ILE A 270 -10.10 10.03 -14.83
CA ILE A 270 -8.93 9.18 -15.10
C ILE A 270 -8.94 8.73 -16.59
N THR A 271 -7.78 8.30 -17.07
CA THR A 271 -7.61 7.85 -18.47
C THR A 271 -8.70 6.86 -18.87
N THR A 272 -9.49 7.19 -19.91
CA THR A 272 -10.66 6.41 -20.31
C THR A 272 -10.31 4.99 -20.74
N ILE A 273 -9.20 4.82 -21.47
CA ILE A 273 -8.66 3.51 -21.88
C ILE A 273 -8.40 2.63 -20.65
N VAL A 274 -7.82 3.20 -19.59
CA VAL A 274 -7.51 2.48 -18.36
C VAL A 274 -8.79 2.05 -17.62
N GLN A 275 -9.85 2.85 -17.68
CA GLN A 275 -11.14 2.46 -17.12
C GLN A 275 -11.72 1.22 -17.81
N HIS A 276 -11.65 1.17 -19.14
CA HIS A 276 -12.07 -0.01 -19.92
C HIS A 276 -11.19 -1.23 -19.61
N ALA A 277 -9.87 -1.04 -19.52
CA ALA A 277 -8.92 -2.09 -19.18
C ALA A 277 -9.16 -2.71 -17.79
N ALA A 278 -9.60 -1.90 -16.82
CA ALA A 278 -9.85 -2.35 -15.46
C ALA A 278 -11.08 -3.27 -15.34
N ILE A 279 -12.05 -3.16 -16.24
CA ILE A 279 -13.34 -3.87 -16.14
C ILE A 279 -13.17 -5.40 -16.02
N PRO A 280 -12.46 -6.12 -16.92
CA PRO A 280 -12.34 -7.58 -16.82
C PRO A 280 -11.66 -8.01 -15.51
N ALA A 281 -10.65 -7.29 -15.02
CA ALA A 281 -10.02 -7.60 -13.74
C ALA A 281 -10.99 -7.45 -12.56
N LEU A 282 -11.80 -6.38 -12.55
CA LEU A 282 -12.81 -6.13 -11.51
C LEU A 282 -13.94 -7.18 -11.56
N LEU A 283 -14.29 -7.68 -12.74
CA LEU A 283 -15.28 -8.75 -12.91
C LEU A 283 -14.73 -10.14 -12.55
N GLY A 284 -13.43 -10.29 -12.30
CA GLY A 284 -12.79 -11.54 -11.91
C GLY A 284 -12.24 -12.36 -13.06
N GLU A 285 -12.25 -11.84 -14.28
CA GLU A 285 -11.75 -12.56 -15.46
C GLU A 285 -10.21 -12.76 -15.42
N ALA A 286 -9.49 -12.00 -14.61
CA ALA A 286 -8.05 -12.15 -14.33
C ALA A 286 -7.74 -12.90 -13.03
N ASP A 287 -8.73 -13.48 -12.32
CA ASP A 287 -8.51 -14.10 -11.01
C ASP A 287 -7.55 -15.30 -11.07
N GLY A 288 -7.47 -15.99 -12.21
CA GLY A 288 -6.48 -17.05 -12.47
C GLY A 288 -5.04 -16.54 -12.45
N ASP A 289 -4.77 -15.40 -13.10
CA ASP A 289 -3.45 -14.76 -13.13
C ASP A 289 -3.08 -14.24 -11.72
N VAL A 290 -4.06 -13.67 -11.01
CA VAL A 290 -3.88 -13.20 -9.62
C VAL A 290 -3.51 -14.37 -8.70
N ALA A 291 -4.20 -15.50 -8.81
CA ALA A 291 -3.90 -16.70 -8.02
C ALA A 291 -2.52 -17.28 -8.34
N PHE A 292 -2.13 -17.30 -9.63
CA PHE A 292 -0.79 -17.71 -10.03
C PHE A 292 0.29 -16.81 -9.39
N MET A 293 0.14 -15.49 -9.50
CA MET A 293 1.06 -14.51 -8.93
C MET A 293 1.12 -14.63 -7.39
N GLN A 294 -0.02 -14.80 -6.72
CA GLN A 294 -0.11 -15.02 -5.27
C GLN A 294 0.70 -16.26 -4.84
N ASN A 295 0.54 -17.39 -5.54
CA ASN A 295 1.26 -18.62 -5.26
C ASN A 295 2.77 -18.47 -5.44
N GLU A 296 3.20 -17.77 -6.49
CA GLU A 296 4.62 -17.49 -6.72
C GLU A 296 5.20 -16.57 -5.64
N PHE A 297 4.49 -15.53 -5.24
CA PHE A 297 4.92 -14.69 -4.12
C PHE A 297 4.99 -15.45 -2.79
N GLN A 298 4.07 -16.38 -2.54
CA GLN A 298 4.14 -17.22 -1.34
C GLN A 298 5.42 -18.08 -1.32
N LYS A 299 5.77 -18.74 -2.43
CA LYS A 299 7.01 -19.52 -2.57
C LYS A 299 8.25 -18.65 -2.33
N ARG A 300 8.29 -17.46 -2.93
CA ARG A 300 9.38 -16.49 -2.78
C ARG A 300 9.51 -15.99 -1.35
N ARG A 301 8.38 -15.65 -0.70
CA ARG A 301 8.33 -15.29 0.73
C ARG A 301 8.92 -16.38 1.60
N ASP A 302 8.45 -17.63 1.43
CA ASP A 302 8.89 -18.75 2.26
C ASP A 302 10.39 -18.99 2.10
N LYS A 303 10.90 -18.93 0.87
CA LYS A 303 12.34 -19.06 0.62
C LYS A 303 13.14 -17.91 1.21
N ALA A 304 12.68 -16.66 1.05
CA ALA A 304 13.36 -15.51 1.62
C ALA A 304 13.38 -15.55 3.16
N CYS A 305 12.26 -15.92 3.80
CA CYS A 305 12.19 -16.09 5.26
C CYS A 305 13.15 -17.21 5.74
N GLU A 306 13.16 -18.36 5.04
CA GLU A 306 14.09 -19.48 5.35
C GLU A 306 15.56 -19.02 5.32
N LEU A 307 15.94 -18.26 4.28
CA LEU A 307 17.32 -17.80 4.12
C LEU A 307 17.70 -16.75 5.16
N ILE A 308 16.85 -15.74 5.38
CA ILE A 308 17.10 -14.68 6.37
C ILE A 308 17.21 -15.26 7.79
N SER A 309 16.37 -16.24 8.17
CA SER A 309 16.38 -16.84 9.51
C SER A 309 17.67 -17.62 9.84
N LYS A 310 18.47 -17.98 8.84
CA LYS A 310 19.78 -18.63 9.00
C LYS A 310 20.93 -17.65 9.27
N ILE A 311 20.70 -16.36 9.04
CA ILE A 311 21.74 -15.34 9.23
C ILE A 311 21.74 -14.88 10.69
N LYS A 312 22.82 -15.15 11.41
CA LYS A 312 22.96 -14.76 12.83
C LYS A 312 22.88 -13.23 12.98
N GLY A 313 22.01 -12.77 13.86
CA GLY A 313 21.78 -11.35 14.13
C GLY A 313 20.69 -10.72 13.29
N LEU A 314 20.07 -11.48 12.38
CA LEU A 314 18.87 -11.07 11.68
C LEU A 314 17.65 -11.85 12.16
N SER A 315 16.50 -11.19 12.19
CA SER A 315 15.20 -11.83 12.40
C SER A 315 14.14 -11.19 11.50
N VAL A 316 13.05 -11.90 11.25
CA VAL A 316 11.95 -11.40 10.43
C VAL A 316 10.63 -11.99 10.90
N TYR A 317 9.62 -11.14 11.02
CA TYR A 317 8.23 -11.58 11.10
C TYR A 317 7.81 -12.16 9.76
N LYS A 318 7.26 -13.40 9.74
CA LYS A 318 6.77 -14.01 8.49
C LYS A 318 5.49 -13.31 8.02
N PRO A 319 5.51 -12.57 6.89
CA PRO A 319 4.36 -11.81 6.43
C PRO A 319 3.20 -12.72 5.98
N GLN A 320 1.97 -12.29 6.26
CA GLN A 320 0.75 -12.95 5.82
C GLN A 320 0.24 -12.44 4.47
N GLY A 321 0.79 -11.33 3.97
CA GLY A 321 0.41 -10.72 2.69
C GLY A 321 1.44 -9.72 2.19
N ALA A 322 1.07 -8.98 1.13
CA ALA A 322 1.94 -8.11 0.35
C ALA A 322 3.14 -8.87 -0.27
N PHE A 323 4.27 -8.23 -0.52
CA PHE A 323 5.47 -8.88 -1.05
C PHE A 323 6.76 -8.29 -0.45
N TYR A 324 6.73 -8.07 0.88
CA TYR A 324 7.84 -7.47 1.62
C TYR A 324 8.24 -8.29 2.83
N LEU A 325 9.53 -8.28 3.15
CA LEU A 325 10.06 -8.65 4.46
C LEU A 325 10.53 -7.37 5.16
N PHE A 326 10.22 -7.24 6.45
CA PHE A 326 10.74 -6.19 7.30
C PHE A 326 11.71 -6.81 8.29
N VAL A 327 13.01 -6.76 7.92
CA VAL A 327 14.08 -7.51 8.56
C VAL A 327 14.70 -6.72 9.70
N ASN A 328 14.75 -7.31 10.88
CA ASN A 328 15.39 -6.75 12.07
C ASN A 328 16.91 -6.90 11.96
N ILE A 329 17.64 -5.80 12.20
CA ILE A 329 19.10 -5.72 12.16
C ILE A 329 19.70 -5.14 13.45
N LYS A 330 18.92 -4.98 14.51
CA LYS A 330 19.33 -4.27 15.75
C LYS A 330 20.54 -4.86 16.44
N ASP A 331 20.77 -6.18 16.28
CA ASP A 331 21.92 -6.87 16.81
C ASP A 331 23.20 -6.61 16.02
N ILE A 332 23.09 -6.05 14.80
CA ILE A 332 24.20 -5.73 13.89
C ILE A 332 24.43 -4.22 13.83
N GLU A 333 23.38 -3.47 13.49
CA GLU A 333 23.41 -2.01 13.38
C GLU A 333 22.02 -1.43 13.67
N LYS A 334 21.96 -0.41 14.51
CA LYS A 334 20.70 0.27 14.85
C LYS A 334 20.33 1.35 13.84
N ASP A 335 21.32 1.93 13.18
CA ASP A 335 21.13 2.91 12.09
C ASP A 335 20.90 2.17 10.77
N SER A 336 19.63 2.09 10.38
CA SER A 336 19.22 1.40 9.15
C SER A 336 19.71 2.11 7.87
N MET A 337 19.91 3.43 7.91
CA MET A 337 20.48 4.17 6.77
C MET A 337 21.92 3.75 6.52
N LYS A 338 22.73 3.78 7.57
CA LYS A 338 24.12 3.37 7.52
C LYS A 338 24.27 1.91 7.06
N PHE A 339 23.45 1.00 7.58
CA PHE A 339 23.44 -0.39 7.18
C PHE A 339 23.14 -0.56 5.69
N CYS A 340 22.04 0.03 5.21
CA CYS A 340 21.60 -0.09 3.81
C CYS A 340 22.58 0.56 2.83
N GLN A 341 23.17 1.70 3.18
CA GLN A 341 24.18 2.36 2.36
C GLN A 341 25.42 1.48 2.20
N ARG A 342 25.97 0.96 3.31
CA ARG A 342 27.15 0.08 3.29
C ARG A 342 26.88 -1.23 2.55
N LEU A 343 25.68 -1.81 2.71
CA LEU A 343 25.26 -3.01 1.98
C LEU A 343 25.26 -2.77 0.46
N LEU A 344 24.74 -1.62 0.02
CA LEU A 344 24.75 -1.24 -1.39
C LEU A 344 26.17 -1.02 -1.92
N GLU A 345 27.00 -0.33 -1.18
CA GLU A 345 28.39 -0.02 -1.57
C GLU A 345 29.27 -1.27 -1.66
N GLN A 346 29.18 -2.15 -0.66
CA GLN A 346 30.10 -3.30 -0.51
C GLN A 346 29.62 -4.56 -1.24
N GLU A 347 28.33 -4.84 -1.20
CA GLU A 347 27.77 -6.09 -1.71
C GLU A 347 26.79 -5.90 -2.88
N LYS A 348 26.57 -4.64 -3.30
CA LYS A 348 25.74 -4.32 -4.46
C LYS A 348 24.27 -4.81 -4.30
N VAL A 349 23.74 -4.73 -3.07
CA VAL A 349 22.35 -5.06 -2.75
C VAL A 349 21.62 -3.82 -2.26
N ALA A 350 20.54 -3.44 -2.94
CA ALA A 350 19.70 -2.31 -2.58
C ALA A 350 18.45 -2.77 -1.80
N VAL A 351 18.31 -2.32 -0.57
CA VAL A 351 17.14 -2.51 0.32
C VAL A 351 16.68 -1.14 0.84
N VAL A 352 15.49 -1.03 1.40
CA VAL A 352 14.96 0.25 1.90
C VAL A 352 15.10 0.32 3.42
N PRO A 353 15.79 1.36 3.97
CA PRO A 353 15.97 1.48 5.43
C PRO A 353 14.63 1.64 6.17
N GLY A 354 14.55 1.03 7.35
CA GLY A 354 13.35 1.02 8.18
C GLY A 354 12.94 2.38 8.70
N VAL A 355 13.91 3.29 8.91
CA VAL A 355 13.61 4.67 9.32
C VAL A 355 12.67 5.39 8.33
N GLY A 356 12.72 5.05 7.04
CA GLY A 356 11.78 5.57 6.04
C GLY A 356 10.32 5.13 6.25
N PHE A 357 10.09 4.05 7.03
CA PHE A 357 8.77 3.56 7.40
C PHE A 357 8.38 3.94 8.85
N GLY A 358 9.19 4.78 9.50
CA GLY A 358 8.98 5.23 10.86
C GLY A 358 9.56 4.31 11.96
N LEU A 359 10.42 3.33 11.61
CA LEU A 359 11.05 2.44 12.59
C LEU A 359 12.49 2.08 12.20
N ASP A 360 13.45 2.59 12.96
CA ASP A 360 14.87 2.31 12.76
C ASP A 360 15.29 0.92 13.29
N GLY A 361 16.48 0.45 12.88
CA GLY A 361 16.97 -0.89 13.22
C GLY A 361 16.34 -2.02 12.38
N TYR A 362 15.75 -1.68 11.23
CA TYR A 362 15.15 -2.62 10.27
C TYR A 362 15.47 -2.19 8.83
N PHE A 363 15.27 -3.11 7.89
CA PHE A 363 15.16 -2.77 6.48
C PHE A 363 14.01 -3.51 5.81
N ARG A 364 13.42 -2.90 4.78
CA ARG A 364 12.43 -3.57 3.93
C ARG A 364 13.11 -4.21 2.73
N LEU A 365 12.86 -5.51 2.52
CA LEU A 365 13.23 -6.29 1.34
C LEU A 365 11.95 -6.65 0.57
N SER A 366 11.86 -6.25 -0.69
CA SER A 366 10.80 -6.71 -1.60
C SER A 366 11.21 -8.02 -2.25
N TYR A 367 10.36 -9.05 -2.16
CA TYR A 367 10.55 -10.31 -2.90
C TYR A 367 9.78 -10.35 -4.23
N ALA A 368 9.37 -9.18 -4.73
CA ALA A 368 8.83 -9.01 -6.09
C ALA A 368 9.98 -9.00 -7.11
N THR A 369 10.67 -10.13 -7.22
CA THR A 369 11.72 -10.44 -8.19
C THR A 369 11.86 -11.96 -8.29
N ASN A 370 12.60 -12.47 -9.30
CA ASN A 370 12.78 -13.89 -9.46
C ASN A 370 13.52 -14.55 -8.28
N LEU A 371 13.32 -15.86 -8.11
CA LEU A 371 13.87 -16.62 -7.00
C LEU A 371 15.41 -16.65 -6.98
N GLU A 372 16.05 -16.64 -8.14
CA GLU A 372 17.52 -16.58 -8.27
C GLU A 372 18.08 -15.30 -7.66
N ASN A 373 17.49 -14.16 -7.97
CA ASN A 373 17.87 -12.87 -7.38
C ASN A 373 17.65 -12.87 -5.86
N ILE A 374 16.57 -13.49 -5.37
CA ILE A 374 16.33 -13.60 -3.93
C ILE A 374 17.44 -14.39 -3.25
N VAL A 375 17.81 -15.56 -3.77
CA VAL A 375 18.87 -16.39 -3.20
C VAL A 375 20.20 -15.66 -3.25
N LYS A 376 20.62 -15.19 -4.42
CA LYS A 376 21.90 -14.49 -4.63
C LYS A 376 22.00 -13.21 -3.77
N GLY A 377 20.90 -12.46 -3.68
CA GLY A 377 20.89 -11.22 -2.89
C GLY A 377 20.97 -11.47 -1.39
N ILE A 378 20.27 -12.51 -0.87
CA ILE A 378 20.34 -12.86 0.54
C ILE A 378 21.70 -13.47 0.90
N GLU A 379 22.36 -14.24 0.01
CA GLU A 379 23.74 -14.69 0.19
C GLU A 379 24.73 -13.51 0.30
N ARG A 380 24.52 -12.44 -0.48
CA ARG A 380 25.29 -11.21 -0.35
C ARG A 380 25.04 -10.50 0.99
N ILE A 381 23.78 -10.47 1.45
CA ILE A 381 23.42 -9.92 2.78
C ILE A 381 24.13 -10.75 3.87
N GLU A 382 24.10 -12.09 3.80
CA GLU A 382 24.80 -12.96 4.75
C GLU A 382 26.30 -12.67 4.82
N ARG A 383 26.94 -12.56 3.66
CA ARG A 383 28.38 -12.23 3.58
C ARG A 383 28.69 -10.86 4.18
N PHE A 384 27.84 -9.87 3.91
CA PHE A 384 27.95 -8.54 4.49
C PHE A 384 27.84 -8.57 6.03
N VAL A 385 26.81 -9.22 6.56
CA VAL A 385 26.58 -9.32 8.00
C VAL A 385 27.72 -10.05 8.70
N ARG A 386 28.25 -11.13 8.12
CA ARG A 386 29.39 -11.88 8.67
C ARG A 386 30.65 -11.00 8.80
N ASN A 387 30.85 -10.06 7.89
CA ASN A 387 32.01 -9.17 7.81
C ASN A 387 31.73 -7.77 8.41
N TYR A 388 30.54 -7.57 9.00
CA TYR A 388 30.14 -6.26 9.53
C TYR A 388 31.00 -5.89 10.75
N ARG A 389 31.71 -4.73 10.68
CA ARG A 389 32.57 -4.18 11.76
C ARG A 389 32.22 -2.74 12.03
#